data_3f5892cc6151b17f766911bbc51124d8
#
_entry.id   3f5892cc6151b17f766911bbc51124d8
#
_cell.length_a   1.000
_cell.length_b   1.000
_cell.length_c   1.000
_cell.angle_alpha   90.00
_cell.angle_beta   90.00
_cell.angle_gamma   90.00
#
_symmetry.space_group_name_H-M   'P 1'
#
loop_
_entity.id
_entity.type
_entity.pdbx_description
1 polymer ?
#
loop_
_entity_poly.entity_id
_entity_poly.type
_entity_poly.pdbx_seq_one_letter_code
_entity_poly.pdbx_strand_id
1 'polypeptide(L)'
;MLDPFLYISYIERRWKFVLVSAVVAVALATGVTLTLPREYTATARLVVESPAGVDPRSAMSVSPIYFESLKTYEQFASSDSLFLKALDRFHLRADLGASPIESLKKRVLKVGMIRNTRILEISATLPDARKAHELAQFVAESTVNLNQGVVAEGGADLLRGFTAEESEARASLDQADAAWARHLASEPIQDLQAAIESAADMRAKIEEEAIHAEVDLADAAQREKQAPATEAALVRGETANARSRLEEMRKQLAALDRQTAAREKLLAERMAHRDRLEAERKAAQSALTSVENRLRDARGDAGYRGERLKIVDPGIVPELPSSPNLPLNVAVALLLGLIFPVVYLTLQWNLRELRVSERRGVFHALAKARDD
;
A
#
# COMPACT_ATOMS: atom_id res chain seq x y z
N MET A 1 9.77 -11.06 71.92
CA MET A 1 9.29 -9.80 71.30
C MET A 1 10.50 -8.87 71.15
N LEU A 2 10.81 -8.48 69.94
CA LEU A 2 11.89 -7.50 69.68
C LEU A 2 11.47 -6.15 70.22
N ASP A 3 12.19 -5.64 71.20
CA ASP A 3 11.89 -4.33 71.76
C ASP A 3 12.43 -3.25 70.79
N PRO A 4 11.58 -2.54 70.07
CA PRO A 4 12.01 -1.64 68.99
C PRO A 4 12.87 -0.49 69.51
N PHE A 5 12.69 -0.12 70.74
CA PHE A 5 13.47 0.96 71.39
C PHE A 5 14.95 0.58 71.64
N LEU A 6 15.19 -0.68 72.00
CA LEU A 6 16.55 -1.19 72.21
C LEU A 6 17.33 -1.31 70.92
N TYR A 7 16.61 -1.64 69.86
CA TYR A 7 17.18 -1.72 68.51
C TYR A 7 17.60 -0.35 67.96
N ILE A 8 16.75 0.65 68.11
CA ILE A 8 17.02 1.99 67.65
C ILE A 8 18.23 2.54 68.42
N SER A 9 18.29 2.38 69.75
CA SER A 9 19.43 2.84 70.56
C SER A 9 20.76 2.13 70.25
N TYR A 10 20.70 0.87 69.76
CA TYR A 10 21.87 0.14 69.27
C TYR A 10 22.44 0.75 68.01
N ILE A 11 21.56 1.15 67.08
CA ILE A 11 21.94 1.82 65.83
C ILE A 11 22.48 3.22 66.13
N GLU A 12 21.79 4.00 66.96
CA GLU A 12 22.22 5.34 67.37
C GLU A 12 23.63 5.34 68.05
N ARG A 13 23.94 4.34 68.83
CA ARG A 13 25.26 4.23 69.43
C ARG A 13 26.35 3.91 68.37
N ARG A 14 26.00 3.44 67.19
CA ARG A 14 26.93 3.11 66.10
C ARG A 14 26.74 3.97 64.86
N TRP A 15 26.08 5.11 64.95
CA TRP A 15 25.85 6.03 63.84
C TRP A 15 27.12 6.40 63.05
N LYS A 16 28.26 6.50 63.74
CA LYS A 16 29.59 6.77 63.13
C LYS A 16 29.99 5.69 62.16
N PHE A 17 29.66 4.43 62.42
CA PHE A 17 29.92 3.31 61.51
C PHE A 17 29.06 3.41 60.25
N VAL A 18 27.81 3.78 60.39
CA VAL A 18 26.87 4.01 59.27
C VAL A 18 27.36 5.19 58.42
N LEU A 19 27.76 6.28 59.05
CA LEU A 19 28.25 7.46 58.37
C LEU A 19 29.58 7.19 57.63
N VAL A 20 30.54 6.52 58.23
CA VAL A 20 31.80 6.15 57.60
C VAL A 20 31.58 5.23 56.45
N SER A 21 30.68 4.24 56.57
CA SER A 21 30.29 3.35 55.44
C SER A 21 29.71 4.13 54.26
N ALA A 22 28.83 5.09 54.51
CA ALA A 22 28.24 5.94 53.48
C ALA A 22 29.33 6.79 52.78
N VAL A 23 30.23 7.41 53.53
CA VAL A 23 31.33 8.20 52.95
C VAL A 23 32.29 7.33 52.12
N VAL A 24 32.64 6.13 52.59
CA VAL A 24 33.48 5.19 51.83
C VAL A 24 32.79 4.72 50.57
N ALA A 25 31.48 4.39 50.62
CA ALA A 25 30.71 3.99 49.45
C ALA A 25 30.67 5.11 48.40
N VAL A 26 30.41 6.36 48.80
CA VAL A 26 30.43 7.51 47.90
C VAL A 26 31.81 7.77 47.31
N ALA A 27 32.88 7.69 48.11
CA ALA A 27 34.25 7.89 47.65
C ALA A 27 34.65 6.81 46.61
N LEU A 28 34.33 5.55 46.87
CA LEU A 28 34.55 4.45 45.92
C LEU A 28 33.74 4.62 44.62
N ALA A 29 32.46 4.95 44.76
CA ALA A 29 31.60 5.16 43.59
C ALA A 29 32.08 6.34 42.73
N THR A 30 32.50 7.44 43.37
CA THR A 30 33.06 8.60 42.67
C THR A 30 34.36 8.23 41.95
N GLY A 31 35.25 7.51 42.62
CA GLY A 31 36.52 7.03 42.06
C GLY A 31 36.29 6.15 40.83
N VAL A 32 35.42 5.16 40.94
CA VAL A 32 35.07 4.28 39.80
C VAL A 32 34.41 5.07 38.68
N THR A 33 33.47 5.98 39.00
CA THR A 33 32.76 6.79 37.98
C THR A 33 33.72 7.68 37.19
N LEU A 34 34.76 8.22 37.79
CA LEU A 34 35.77 9.06 37.15
C LEU A 34 36.72 8.28 36.22
N THR A 35 36.89 6.96 36.43
CA THR A 35 37.75 6.09 35.61
C THR A 35 36.98 5.51 34.42
N LEU A 36 35.65 5.55 34.41
CA LEU A 36 34.84 5.06 33.29
C LEU A 36 34.95 5.99 32.08
N PRO A 37 34.99 5.45 30.82
CA PRO A 37 35.01 6.27 29.61
C PRO A 37 33.73 7.10 29.52
N ARG A 38 33.89 8.36 29.14
CA ARG A 38 32.76 9.27 28.90
C ARG A 38 32.11 8.93 27.58
N GLU A 39 30.80 8.84 27.54
CA GLU A 39 30.00 8.65 26.34
C GLU A 39 29.04 9.83 26.14
N TYR A 40 28.91 10.30 24.91
CA TYR A 40 28.05 11.42 24.51
C TYR A 40 26.95 10.90 23.60
N THR A 41 25.72 11.32 23.86
CA THR A 41 24.55 10.94 23.06
C THR A 41 24.01 12.15 22.32
N ALA A 42 24.03 12.09 21.00
CA ALA A 42 23.37 13.07 20.13
C ALA A 42 22.09 12.45 19.55
N THR A 43 21.08 13.29 19.37
CA THR A 43 19.74 12.84 18.95
C THR A 43 19.25 13.69 17.79
N ALA A 44 18.93 13.04 16.67
CA ALA A 44 18.25 13.65 15.55
C ALA A 44 16.76 13.23 15.51
N ARG A 45 15.88 14.12 15.07
CA ARG A 45 14.44 13.88 15.01
C ARG A 45 13.89 14.07 13.60
N LEU A 46 13.16 13.05 13.15
CA LEU A 46 12.46 13.03 11.88
C LEU A 46 10.95 13.07 12.11
N VAL A 47 10.23 13.79 11.27
CA VAL A 47 8.76 13.76 11.25
C VAL A 47 8.25 13.15 9.96
N VAL A 48 7.18 12.39 10.04
CA VAL A 48 6.43 11.91 8.88
C VAL A 48 5.36 12.95 8.55
N GLU A 49 5.54 13.65 7.44
CA GLU A 49 4.54 14.56 6.90
C GLU A 49 3.46 13.75 6.16
N SER A 50 2.20 14.08 6.44
CA SER A 50 1.07 13.51 5.69
C SER A 50 1.13 13.94 4.23
N PRO A 51 0.67 13.09 3.28
CA PRO A 51 0.54 13.50 1.88
C PRO A 51 -0.28 14.78 1.76
N ALA A 52 0.15 15.71 0.90
CA ALA A 52 -0.62 16.91 0.60
C ALA A 52 -1.96 16.52 -0.05
N GLY A 53 -3.06 17.14 0.39
CA GLY A 53 -4.42 16.86 -0.13
C GLY A 53 -5.31 16.03 0.79
N VAL A 54 -4.79 15.53 1.91
CA VAL A 54 -5.62 14.93 2.97
C VAL A 54 -6.23 16.05 3.81
N ASP A 55 -7.56 15.98 4.03
CA ASP A 55 -8.29 16.95 4.84
C ASP A 55 -7.55 17.14 6.19
N PRO A 56 -7.26 18.40 6.61
CA PRO A 56 -6.56 18.68 7.88
C PRO A 56 -7.21 18.04 9.11
N ARG A 57 -8.50 17.76 9.07
CA ARG A 57 -9.23 17.08 10.15
C ARG A 57 -8.93 15.58 10.22
N SER A 58 -8.76 14.92 9.08
CA SER A 58 -8.32 13.52 9.04
C SER A 58 -6.83 13.35 9.28
N ALA A 59 -6.02 14.39 9.00
CA ALA A 59 -4.60 14.43 9.31
C ALA A 59 -4.31 14.52 10.82
N MET A 60 -5.25 14.99 11.63
CA MET A 60 -5.11 15.08 13.10
C MET A 60 -5.41 13.75 13.80
N SER A 61 -6.18 12.85 13.21
CA SER A 61 -6.36 11.50 13.74
C SER A 61 -5.15 10.64 13.40
N VAL A 62 -4.41 10.23 14.43
CA VAL A 62 -3.29 9.28 14.28
C VAL A 62 -3.89 7.94 13.86
N SER A 63 -3.99 7.70 12.56
CA SER A 63 -4.51 6.45 12.02
C SER A 63 -3.54 5.30 12.30
N PRO A 64 -4.01 4.07 12.54
CA PRO A 64 -3.16 2.88 12.68
C PRO A 64 -2.18 2.69 11.53
N ILE A 65 -2.54 3.11 10.31
CA ILE A 65 -1.70 3.04 9.10
C ILE A 65 -0.39 3.83 9.29
N TYR A 66 -0.41 4.97 9.97
CA TYR A 66 0.81 5.76 10.23
C TYR A 66 1.77 5.10 11.21
N PHE A 67 1.28 4.24 12.11
CA PHE A 67 2.17 3.49 13.01
C PHE A 67 2.92 2.37 12.26
N GLU A 68 2.31 1.78 11.23
CA GLU A 68 2.98 0.79 10.40
C GLU A 68 4.06 1.41 9.52
N SER A 69 3.79 2.58 8.93
CA SER A 69 4.77 3.33 8.16
C SER A 69 5.96 3.74 9.03
N LEU A 70 5.71 4.26 10.23
CA LEU A 70 6.75 4.64 11.18
C LEU A 70 7.62 3.45 11.59
N LYS A 71 7.04 2.26 11.78
CA LYS A 71 7.78 1.03 12.05
C LYS A 71 8.72 0.66 10.89
N THR A 72 8.26 0.85 9.66
CA THR A 72 9.08 0.62 8.47
C THR A 72 10.27 1.59 8.44
N TYR A 73 10.06 2.86 8.76
CA TYR A 73 11.14 3.85 8.84
C TYR A 73 12.12 3.59 10.00
N GLU A 74 11.62 3.09 11.13
CA GLU A 74 12.47 2.62 12.23
C GLU A 74 13.39 1.47 11.76
N GLN A 75 12.85 0.51 10.98
CA GLN A 75 13.64 -0.56 10.40
C GLN A 75 14.66 -0.05 9.38
N PHE A 76 14.31 0.93 8.55
CA PHE A 76 15.25 1.55 7.61
C PHE A 76 16.40 2.24 8.35
N ALA A 77 16.09 3.07 9.35
CA ALA A 77 17.09 3.76 10.15
C ALA A 77 17.96 2.80 10.98
N SER A 78 17.42 1.64 11.35
CA SER A 78 18.12 0.59 12.10
C SER A 78 18.68 -0.52 11.21
N SER A 79 18.76 -0.35 9.88
CA SER A 79 19.28 -1.40 9.01
C SER A 79 20.77 -1.63 9.20
N ASP A 80 21.21 -2.91 9.08
CA ASP A 80 22.62 -3.28 9.26
C ASP A 80 23.50 -2.70 8.15
N SER A 81 22.96 -2.62 6.92
CA SER A 81 23.67 -2.04 5.78
C SER A 81 23.95 -0.56 5.97
N LEU A 82 23.00 0.19 6.55
CA LEU A 82 23.16 1.61 6.84
C LEU A 82 24.21 1.81 7.96
N PHE A 83 24.13 0.99 9.01
CA PHE A 83 25.07 1.04 10.12
C PHE A 83 26.49 0.68 9.65
N LEU A 84 26.67 -0.30 8.77
CA LEU A 84 27.97 -0.62 8.16
C LEU A 84 28.54 0.55 7.38
N LYS A 85 27.74 1.19 6.52
CA LYS A 85 28.15 2.40 5.79
C LYS A 85 28.59 3.52 6.74
N ALA A 86 27.89 3.68 7.86
CA ALA A 86 28.25 4.67 8.87
C ALA A 86 29.57 4.32 9.58
N LEU A 87 29.77 3.04 9.96
CA LEU A 87 31.02 2.56 10.57
C LEU A 87 32.24 2.83 9.67
N ASP A 88 32.11 2.58 8.38
CA ASP A 88 33.18 2.78 7.41
C ASP A 88 33.43 4.28 7.18
N ARG A 89 32.38 5.08 7.02
CA ARG A 89 32.48 6.55 6.76
C ARG A 89 33.15 7.30 7.90
N PHE A 90 32.81 6.98 9.14
CA PHE A 90 33.32 7.68 10.32
C PHE A 90 34.49 6.96 11.01
N HIS A 91 34.99 5.88 10.40
CA HIS A 91 36.10 5.06 10.94
C HIS A 91 35.88 4.59 12.38
N LEU A 92 34.63 4.29 12.75
CA LEU A 92 34.24 4.00 14.13
C LEU A 92 34.79 2.66 14.65
N ARG A 93 35.25 1.77 13.79
CA ARG A 93 35.88 0.49 14.19
C ARG A 93 37.14 0.70 15.03
N ALA A 94 37.88 1.78 14.76
CA ALA A 94 39.09 2.10 15.52
C ALA A 94 38.74 2.55 16.95
N ASP A 95 37.63 3.25 17.13
CA ASP A 95 37.22 3.82 18.42
C ASP A 95 36.43 2.82 19.29
N LEU A 96 35.73 1.87 18.66
CA LEU A 96 34.79 0.96 19.34
C LEU A 96 35.32 -0.47 19.55
N GLY A 97 36.50 -0.81 18.97
CA GLY A 97 37.14 -2.11 19.10
C GLY A 97 36.51 -3.21 18.24
N ALA A 98 37.03 -4.44 18.39
CA ALA A 98 36.68 -5.61 17.56
C ALA A 98 35.40 -6.37 18.00
N SER A 99 34.42 -5.66 18.54
CA SER A 99 33.17 -6.29 18.97
C SER A 99 32.27 -6.67 17.76
N PRO A 100 31.40 -7.70 17.86
CA PRO A 100 30.44 -8.04 16.82
C PRO A 100 29.57 -6.85 16.45
N ILE A 101 29.23 -6.71 15.15
CA ILE A 101 28.51 -5.55 14.59
C ILE A 101 27.15 -5.37 15.25
N GLU A 102 26.45 -6.46 15.54
CA GLU A 102 25.14 -6.45 16.17
C GLU A 102 25.19 -5.87 17.59
N SER A 103 26.24 -6.18 18.34
CA SER A 103 26.45 -5.66 19.70
C SER A 103 26.86 -4.19 19.67
N LEU A 104 27.70 -3.80 18.72
CA LEU A 104 28.10 -2.42 18.48
C LEU A 104 26.89 -1.56 18.12
N LYS A 105 26.06 -2.04 17.17
CA LYS A 105 24.84 -1.36 16.74
C LYS A 105 23.91 -1.08 17.93
N LYS A 106 23.59 -2.10 18.73
CA LYS A 106 22.72 -1.96 19.92
C LYS A 106 23.26 -0.97 20.96
N ARG A 107 24.58 -0.87 21.09
CA ARG A 107 25.21 0.06 22.02
C ARG A 107 25.28 1.48 21.49
N VAL A 108 25.61 1.64 20.20
CA VAL A 108 25.90 2.92 19.57
C VAL A 108 24.64 3.60 19.03
N LEU A 109 23.73 2.85 18.43
CA LEU A 109 22.58 3.39 17.73
C LEU A 109 21.26 2.92 18.38
N LYS A 110 20.46 3.89 18.79
CA LYS A 110 19.10 3.64 19.27
C LYS A 110 18.12 4.41 18.39
N VAL A 111 17.24 3.68 17.74
CA VAL A 111 16.15 4.25 16.94
C VAL A 111 14.83 3.90 17.62
N GLY A 112 13.91 4.84 17.70
CA GLY A 112 12.63 4.59 18.32
C GLY A 112 11.63 5.69 18.01
N MET A 113 10.36 5.35 18.18
CA MET A 113 9.26 6.31 18.02
C MET A 113 8.92 6.97 19.34
N ILE A 114 8.67 8.27 19.32
CA ILE A 114 8.08 8.96 20.46
C ILE A 114 6.59 8.64 20.53
N ARG A 115 6.15 8.05 21.64
CA ARG A 115 4.75 7.60 21.81
C ARG A 115 3.76 8.73 21.52
N ASN A 116 2.70 8.40 20.82
CA ASN A 116 1.61 9.32 20.42
C ASN A 116 2.05 10.52 19.56
N THR A 117 3.18 10.39 18.86
CA THR A 117 3.66 11.39 17.92
C THR A 117 4.03 10.75 16.58
N ARG A 118 4.26 11.57 15.56
CA ARG A 118 4.79 11.16 14.27
C ARG A 118 6.30 11.36 14.15
N ILE A 119 6.98 11.34 15.29
CA ILE A 119 8.42 11.64 15.37
C ILE A 119 9.19 10.34 15.57
N LEU A 120 10.12 10.12 14.67
CA LEU A 120 11.16 9.10 14.79
C LEU A 120 12.40 9.75 15.40
N GLU A 121 12.87 9.20 16.50
CA GLU A 121 14.05 9.65 17.20
C GLU A 121 15.22 8.71 16.92
N ILE A 122 16.35 9.27 16.49
CA ILE A 122 17.60 8.56 16.19
C ILE A 122 18.66 9.09 17.13
N SER A 123 19.09 8.26 18.07
CA SER A 123 20.11 8.60 19.06
C SER A 123 21.38 7.81 18.79
N ALA A 124 22.50 8.51 18.70
CA ALA A 124 23.82 7.90 18.56
C ALA A 124 24.67 8.21 19.80
N THR A 125 25.30 7.17 20.37
CA THR A 125 26.12 7.27 21.59
C THR A 125 27.54 6.83 21.27
N LEU A 126 28.50 7.76 21.41
CA LEU A 126 29.91 7.57 21.12
C LEU A 126 30.79 8.27 22.14
N PRO A 127 32.09 7.88 22.25
CA PRO A 127 33.06 8.57 23.11
C PRO A 127 33.37 10.01 22.67
N ASP A 128 33.18 10.32 21.39
CA ASP A 128 33.37 11.66 20.82
C ASP A 128 32.00 12.31 20.53
N ALA A 129 31.77 13.49 21.11
CA ALA A 129 30.53 14.25 20.98
C ALA A 129 30.24 14.67 19.52
N ARG A 130 31.27 15.05 18.74
CA ARG A 130 31.11 15.43 17.33
C ARG A 130 30.74 14.23 16.48
N LYS A 131 31.48 13.11 16.64
CA LYS A 131 31.17 11.87 15.91
C LYS A 131 29.78 11.34 16.26
N ALA A 132 29.30 11.48 17.51
CA ALA A 132 27.96 11.11 17.89
C ALA A 132 26.89 11.93 17.15
N HIS A 133 27.09 13.25 17.05
CA HIS A 133 26.20 14.13 16.28
C HIS A 133 26.23 13.80 14.79
N GLU A 134 27.41 13.71 14.18
CA GLU A 134 27.57 13.38 12.77
C GLU A 134 26.96 12.03 12.41
N LEU A 135 27.09 11.03 13.28
CA LEU A 135 26.45 9.72 13.09
C LEU A 135 24.93 9.80 13.13
N ALA A 136 24.37 10.49 14.14
CA ALA A 136 22.91 10.66 14.25
C ALA A 136 22.35 11.38 13.03
N GLN A 137 23.00 12.46 12.60
CA GLN A 137 22.63 13.21 11.40
C GLN A 137 22.75 12.37 10.14
N PHE A 138 23.84 11.66 9.95
CA PHE A 138 24.04 10.78 8.77
C PHE A 138 22.98 9.70 8.66
N VAL A 139 22.64 9.05 9.77
CA VAL A 139 21.58 8.04 9.78
C VAL A 139 20.23 8.67 9.45
N ALA A 140 19.93 9.86 9.98
CA ALA A 140 18.71 10.60 9.67
C ALA A 140 18.63 10.98 8.19
N GLU A 141 19.69 11.58 7.64
CA GLU A 141 19.75 11.95 6.21
C GLU A 141 19.64 10.74 5.29
N SER A 142 20.36 9.67 5.62
CA SER A 142 20.33 8.43 4.83
C SER A 142 18.96 7.76 4.86
N THR A 143 18.24 7.83 5.99
CA THR A 143 16.87 7.32 6.10
C THR A 143 15.90 8.13 5.24
N VAL A 144 16.03 9.45 5.23
CA VAL A 144 15.25 10.34 4.36
C VAL A 144 15.53 10.04 2.88
N ASN A 145 16.81 9.94 2.50
CA ASN A 145 17.21 9.63 1.13
C ASN A 145 16.72 8.26 0.67
N LEU A 146 16.78 7.25 1.53
CA LEU A 146 16.24 5.93 1.23
C LEU A 146 14.72 5.96 1.01
N ASN A 147 13.99 6.67 1.87
CA ASN A 147 12.55 6.86 1.70
C ASN A 147 12.21 7.56 0.39
N GLN A 148 12.93 8.64 0.06
CA GLN A 148 12.74 9.36 -1.20
C GLN A 148 13.03 8.47 -2.41
N GLY A 149 14.08 7.65 -2.34
CA GLY A 149 14.42 6.68 -3.38
C GLY A 149 13.31 5.66 -3.61
N VAL A 150 12.80 5.03 -2.55
CA VAL A 150 11.72 4.03 -2.62
C VAL A 150 10.42 4.64 -3.18
N VAL A 151 10.07 5.85 -2.74
CA VAL A 151 8.87 6.56 -3.25
C VAL A 151 9.04 6.95 -4.73
N ALA A 152 10.21 7.43 -5.12
CA ALA A 152 10.50 7.81 -6.50
C ALA A 152 10.51 6.58 -7.44
N GLU A 153 11.12 5.48 -7.03
CA GLU A 153 11.16 4.23 -7.78
C GLU A 153 9.75 3.63 -7.97
N GLY A 154 8.96 3.55 -6.89
CA GLY A 154 7.58 3.07 -6.95
C GLY A 154 6.71 3.94 -7.85
N GLY A 155 6.88 5.27 -7.80
CA GLY A 155 6.19 6.21 -8.69
C GLY A 155 6.60 6.04 -10.15
N ALA A 156 7.89 5.86 -10.43
CA ALA A 156 8.40 5.62 -11.78
C ALA A 156 7.92 4.29 -12.37
N ASP A 157 7.84 3.23 -11.55
CA ASP A 157 7.33 1.91 -11.97
C ASP A 157 5.84 1.99 -12.32
N LEU A 158 5.06 2.68 -11.50
CA LEU A 158 3.64 2.90 -11.75
C LEU A 158 3.41 3.66 -13.07
N LEU A 159 4.15 4.74 -13.30
CA LEU A 159 4.08 5.52 -14.53
C LEU A 159 4.50 4.70 -15.75
N ARG A 160 5.54 3.86 -15.65
CA ARG A 160 5.95 2.93 -16.71
C ARG A 160 4.84 1.93 -17.03
N GLY A 161 4.17 1.39 -16.00
CA GLY A 161 3.03 0.50 -16.18
C GLY A 161 1.89 1.17 -16.95
N PHE A 162 1.47 2.36 -16.56
CA PHE A 162 0.41 3.09 -17.25
C PHE A 162 0.78 3.56 -18.66
N THR A 163 2.05 3.90 -18.92
CA THR A 163 2.48 4.24 -20.29
C THR A 163 2.48 3.02 -21.22
N ALA A 164 2.83 1.85 -20.71
CA ALA A 164 2.71 0.60 -21.45
C ALA A 164 1.23 0.28 -21.75
N GLU A 165 0.34 0.39 -20.76
CA GLU A 165 -1.10 0.19 -20.93
C GLU A 165 -1.72 1.19 -21.92
N GLU A 166 -1.28 2.48 -21.91
CA GLU A 166 -1.69 3.48 -22.90
C GLU A 166 -1.30 3.07 -24.32
N SER A 167 -0.06 2.60 -24.52
CA SER A 167 0.42 2.17 -25.82
C SER A 167 -0.37 0.98 -26.37
N GLU A 168 -0.73 0.03 -25.52
CA GLU A 168 -1.56 -1.13 -25.87
C GLU A 168 -3.00 -0.71 -26.21
N ALA A 169 -3.61 0.14 -25.41
CA ALA A 169 -4.95 0.66 -25.66
C ALA A 169 -5.01 1.46 -26.96
N ARG A 170 -3.96 2.24 -27.28
CA ARG A 170 -3.85 2.98 -28.54
C ARG A 170 -3.73 2.02 -29.74
N ALA A 171 -2.90 1.00 -29.64
CA ALA A 171 -2.78 -0.01 -30.68
C ALA A 171 -4.11 -0.77 -30.92
N SER A 172 -4.85 -1.04 -29.86
CA SER A 172 -6.18 -1.65 -29.95
C SER A 172 -7.19 -0.75 -30.68
N LEU A 173 -7.18 0.57 -30.40
CA LEU A 173 -8.02 1.53 -31.11
C LEU A 173 -7.64 1.62 -32.58
N ASP A 174 -6.34 1.69 -32.90
CA ASP A 174 -5.86 1.73 -34.30
C ASP A 174 -6.29 0.47 -35.10
N GLN A 175 -6.28 -0.70 -34.45
CA GLN A 175 -6.77 -1.93 -35.03
C GLN A 175 -8.30 -1.89 -35.31
N ALA A 176 -9.07 -1.40 -34.33
CA ALA A 176 -10.51 -1.27 -34.46
C ALA A 176 -10.89 -0.23 -35.55
N ASP A 177 -10.19 0.90 -35.61
CA ASP A 177 -10.37 1.91 -36.67
C ASP A 177 -10.02 1.36 -38.04
N ALA A 178 -8.93 0.61 -38.17
CA ALA A 178 -8.56 -0.04 -39.44
C ALA A 178 -9.57 -1.12 -39.88
N ALA A 179 -10.14 -1.88 -38.93
CA ALA A 179 -11.20 -2.85 -39.24
C ALA A 179 -12.48 -2.16 -39.70
N TRP A 180 -12.88 -1.09 -39.00
CA TRP A 180 -14.01 -0.24 -39.38
C TRP A 180 -13.84 0.36 -40.79
N ALA A 181 -12.70 0.99 -41.06
CA ALA A 181 -12.41 1.59 -42.35
C ALA A 181 -12.44 0.55 -43.50
N ARG A 182 -11.91 -0.65 -43.30
CA ARG A 182 -11.96 -1.75 -44.27
C ARG A 182 -13.38 -2.19 -44.54
N HIS A 183 -14.22 -2.32 -43.51
CA HIS A 183 -15.62 -2.69 -43.68
C HIS A 183 -16.39 -1.66 -44.52
N LEU A 184 -16.23 -0.36 -44.22
CA LEU A 184 -16.87 0.72 -44.98
C LEU A 184 -16.44 0.73 -46.44
N ALA A 185 -15.18 0.41 -46.74
CA ALA A 185 -14.66 0.38 -48.11
C ALA A 185 -15.09 -0.85 -48.92
N SER A 186 -15.23 -2.02 -48.26
CA SER A 186 -15.48 -3.29 -48.94
C SER A 186 -16.94 -3.71 -49.03
N GLU A 187 -17.80 -3.17 -48.15
CA GLU A 187 -19.19 -3.62 -48.04
C GLU A 187 -20.18 -2.43 -48.05
N PRO A 188 -20.44 -1.81 -49.20
CA PRO A 188 -21.34 -0.69 -49.31
C PRO A 188 -22.78 -1.11 -48.99
N ILE A 189 -23.30 -0.66 -47.88
CA ILE A 189 -24.68 -0.91 -47.40
C ILE A 189 -25.67 -0.15 -48.25
N GLN A 190 -25.31 1.06 -48.70
CA GLN A 190 -26.18 1.96 -49.46
C GLN A 190 -26.60 1.34 -50.82
N ASP A 191 -25.68 0.68 -51.53
CA ASP A 191 -26.00 0.03 -52.81
C ASP A 191 -26.97 -1.13 -52.63
N LEU A 192 -26.87 -1.85 -51.53
CA LEU A 192 -27.77 -2.94 -51.19
C LEU A 192 -29.17 -2.43 -50.83
N GLN A 193 -29.25 -1.33 -50.09
CA GLN A 193 -30.51 -0.68 -49.75
C GLN A 193 -31.22 -0.15 -51.03
N ALA A 194 -30.51 0.54 -51.92
CA ALA A 194 -31.03 1.02 -53.18
C ALA A 194 -31.52 -0.12 -54.10
N ALA A 195 -30.78 -1.26 -54.11
CA ALA A 195 -31.18 -2.44 -54.85
C ALA A 195 -32.44 -3.13 -54.28
N ILE A 196 -32.68 -3.09 -53.00
CA ILE A 196 -33.90 -3.59 -52.34
C ILE A 196 -35.07 -2.67 -52.64
N GLU A 197 -34.88 -1.34 -52.55
CA GLU A 197 -35.90 -0.33 -52.86
C GLU A 197 -36.33 -0.45 -54.34
N SER A 198 -35.38 -0.52 -55.26
CA SER A 198 -35.68 -0.74 -56.71
C SER A 198 -36.42 -2.06 -56.95
N ALA A 199 -36.12 -3.11 -56.21
CA ALA A 199 -36.84 -4.38 -56.31
C ALA A 199 -38.27 -4.28 -55.78
N ALA A 200 -38.52 -3.49 -54.73
CA ALA A 200 -39.87 -3.22 -54.23
C ALA A 200 -40.72 -2.46 -55.22
N ASP A 201 -40.14 -1.45 -55.90
CA ASP A 201 -40.84 -0.70 -56.95
C ASP A 201 -41.17 -1.60 -58.16
N MET A 202 -40.24 -2.47 -58.55
CA MET A 202 -40.48 -3.40 -59.62
C MET A 202 -41.53 -4.44 -59.23
N ARG A 203 -41.57 -4.91 -58.03
CA ARG A 203 -42.61 -5.81 -57.50
C ARG A 203 -43.97 -5.19 -57.60
N ALA A 204 -44.12 -3.93 -57.14
CA ALA A 204 -45.40 -3.20 -57.19
C ALA A 204 -45.95 -3.11 -58.62
N LYS A 205 -45.05 -2.81 -59.56
CA LYS A 205 -45.49 -2.76 -61.01
C LYS A 205 -45.91 -4.12 -61.56
N ILE A 206 -45.17 -5.20 -61.29
CA ILE A 206 -45.57 -6.56 -61.78
C ILE A 206 -46.83 -7.01 -61.03
N GLU A 207 -47.06 -6.64 -59.79
CA GLU A 207 -48.26 -6.98 -59.03
C GLU A 207 -49.48 -6.27 -59.58
N GLU A 208 -49.36 -4.98 -59.98
CA GLU A 208 -50.38 -4.21 -60.67
C GLU A 208 -50.73 -4.88 -62.04
N GLU A 209 -49.70 -5.24 -62.86
CA GLU A 209 -49.90 -5.92 -64.12
C GLU A 209 -50.49 -7.33 -63.91
N ALA A 210 -50.16 -8.07 -62.90
CA ALA A 210 -50.76 -9.33 -62.53
C ALA A 210 -52.23 -9.23 -62.18
N ILE A 211 -52.64 -8.17 -61.48
CA ILE A 211 -54.05 -7.88 -61.16
C ILE A 211 -54.84 -7.63 -62.46
N HIS A 212 -54.30 -6.82 -63.38
CA HIS A 212 -54.92 -6.59 -64.66
C HIS A 212 -55.06 -7.88 -65.46
N ALA A 213 -54.00 -8.73 -65.51
CA ALA A 213 -54.06 -10.03 -66.19
C ALA A 213 -55.02 -11.01 -65.49
N GLU A 214 -55.26 -10.91 -64.21
CA GLU A 214 -56.28 -11.71 -63.50
C GLU A 214 -57.71 -11.30 -63.86
N VAL A 215 -57.95 -10.00 -64.02
CA VAL A 215 -59.24 -9.43 -64.49
C VAL A 215 -59.47 -9.90 -65.98
N ASP A 216 -58.48 -9.74 -66.87
CA ASP A 216 -58.57 -10.17 -68.28
C ASP A 216 -58.85 -11.67 -68.39
N LEU A 217 -58.22 -12.49 -67.56
CA LEU A 217 -58.46 -13.93 -67.50
C LEU A 217 -59.89 -14.24 -67.04
N ALA A 218 -60.42 -13.50 -66.03
CA ALA A 218 -61.79 -13.70 -65.57
C ALA A 218 -62.81 -13.36 -66.64
N ASP A 219 -62.60 -12.24 -67.34
CA ASP A 219 -63.44 -11.83 -68.49
C ASP A 219 -63.35 -12.80 -69.63
N ALA A 220 -62.16 -13.27 -70.02
CA ALA A 220 -61.99 -14.26 -71.05
C ALA A 220 -62.68 -15.60 -70.69
N ALA A 221 -62.53 -16.04 -69.41
CA ALA A 221 -63.18 -17.25 -68.91
C ALA A 221 -64.73 -17.14 -68.89
N GLN A 222 -65.28 -15.96 -68.70
CA GLN A 222 -66.72 -15.71 -68.77
C GLN A 222 -67.21 -15.74 -70.18
N ARG A 223 -66.48 -15.15 -71.13
CA ARG A 223 -66.76 -15.21 -72.57
C ARG A 223 -66.65 -16.64 -73.09
N GLU A 224 -65.71 -17.43 -72.65
CA GLU A 224 -65.61 -18.84 -73.03
C GLU A 224 -66.84 -19.65 -72.69
N LYS A 225 -67.45 -19.39 -71.52
CA LYS A 225 -68.71 -20.05 -71.10
C LYS A 225 -69.93 -19.67 -71.93
N GLN A 226 -69.91 -18.49 -72.59
CA GLN A 226 -71.03 -17.95 -73.37
C GLN A 226 -70.82 -18.04 -74.87
N ALA A 227 -69.65 -18.45 -75.36
CA ALA A 227 -69.27 -18.41 -76.74
C ALA A 227 -70.02 -19.54 -77.59
N PRO A 228 -70.53 -19.21 -78.79
CA PRO A 228 -71.08 -20.19 -79.68
C PRO A 228 -70.00 -21.12 -80.20
N ALA A 229 -70.39 -22.32 -80.62
CA ALA A 229 -69.44 -23.38 -81.04
C ALA A 229 -68.44 -22.95 -82.14
N THR A 230 -68.78 -21.96 -82.97
CA THR A 230 -67.91 -21.38 -84.03
C THR A 230 -66.76 -20.52 -83.52
N GLU A 231 -66.89 -19.92 -82.35
CA GLU A 231 -65.90 -19.00 -81.76
C GLU A 231 -65.17 -19.62 -80.55
N ALA A 232 -65.65 -20.75 -80.06
CA ALA A 232 -65.15 -21.42 -78.85
C ALA A 232 -63.66 -21.76 -78.89
N ALA A 233 -63.08 -22.03 -80.06
CA ALA A 233 -61.69 -22.30 -80.23
C ALA A 233 -60.80 -21.04 -80.05
N LEU A 234 -61.26 -19.90 -80.57
CA LEU A 234 -60.55 -18.63 -80.47
C LEU A 234 -60.54 -18.13 -79.01
N VAL A 235 -61.70 -18.17 -78.33
CA VAL A 235 -61.81 -17.74 -76.94
C VAL A 235 -61.04 -18.64 -75.98
N ARG A 236 -60.96 -19.96 -76.27
CA ARG A 236 -60.04 -20.88 -75.54
C ARG A 236 -58.56 -20.51 -75.68
N GLY A 237 -58.18 -20.03 -76.92
CA GLY A 237 -56.82 -19.52 -77.15
C GLY A 237 -56.53 -18.23 -76.32
N GLU A 238 -57.52 -17.35 -76.23
CA GLU A 238 -57.39 -16.12 -75.41
C GLU A 238 -57.25 -16.44 -73.89
N THR A 239 -58.08 -17.33 -73.35
CA THR A 239 -58.02 -17.76 -71.97
C THR A 239 -56.71 -18.49 -71.65
N ALA A 240 -56.18 -19.33 -72.55
CA ALA A 240 -54.94 -19.99 -72.46
C ALA A 240 -53.73 -19.00 -72.38
N ASN A 241 -53.77 -18.00 -73.31
CA ASN A 241 -52.78 -16.93 -73.34
C ASN A 241 -52.79 -16.07 -72.03
N ALA A 242 -54.01 -15.68 -71.59
CA ALA A 242 -54.14 -14.91 -70.34
C ALA A 242 -53.64 -15.72 -69.13
N ARG A 243 -53.91 -17.03 -69.05
CA ARG A 243 -53.37 -17.91 -68.03
C ARG A 243 -51.83 -17.98 -68.06
N SER A 244 -51.30 -18.15 -69.26
CA SER A 244 -49.83 -18.22 -69.41
C SER A 244 -49.13 -16.92 -68.98
N ARG A 245 -49.72 -15.76 -69.33
CA ARG A 245 -49.22 -14.45 -68.85
C ARG A 245 -49.25 -14.34 -67.34
N LEU A 246 -50.39 -14.67 -66.75
CA LEU A 246 -50.51 -14.62 -65.25
C LEU A 246 -49.53 -15.57 -64.54
N GLU A 247 -49.38 -16.81 -65.08
CA GLU A 247 -48.39 -17.75 -64.52
C GLU A 247 -46.97 -17.22 -64.64
N GLU A 248 -46.63 -16.60 -65.79
CA GLU A 248 -45.30 -16.02 -65.98
C GLU A 248 -45.05 -14.84 -65.02
N MET A 249 -46.02 -13.93 -64.81
CA MET A 249 -45.94 -12.85 -63.82
C MET A 249 -45.79 -13.38 -62.37
N ARG A 250 -46.55 -14.44 -62.05
CA ARG A 250 -46.42 -15.09 -60.73
C ARG A 250 -45.03 -15.71 -60.49
N LYS A 251 -44.45 -16.32 -61.57
CA LYS A 251 -43.10 -16.83 -61.50
C LYS A 251 -42.07 -15.72 -61.35
N GLN A 252 -42.23 -14.58 -62.02
CA GLN A 252 -41.38 -13.43 -61.92
C GLN A 252 -41.45 -12.79 -60.49
N LEU A 253 -42.67 -12.66 -59.94
CA LEU A 253 -42.86 -12.20 -58.55
C LEU A 253 -42.17 -13.14 -57.54
N ALA A 254 -42.36 -14.46 -57.68
CA ALA A 254 -41.73 -15.41 -56.79
C ALA A 254 -40.19 -15.44 -56.91
N ALA A 255 -39.64 -15.18 -58.10
CA ALA A 255 -38.19 -15.04 -58.26
C ALA A 255 -37.66 -13.77 -57.70
N LEU A 256 -38.38 -12.65 -57.87
CA LEU A 256 -38.05 -11.34 -57.27
C LEU A 256 -38.11 -11.39 -55.75
N ASP A 257 -39.18 -11.99 -55.17
CA ASP A 257 -39.32 -12.15 -53.71
C ASP A 257 -38.14 -12.96 -53.11
N ARG A 258 -37.73 -14.05 -53.76
CA ARG A 258 -36.55 -14.83 -53.32
C ARG A 258 -35.26 -14.00 -53.36
N GLN A 259 -35.08 -13.21 -54.42
CA GLN A 259 -33.91 -12.38 -54.61
C GLN A 259 -33.89 -11.25 -53.61
N THR A 260 -35.03 -10.62 -53.33
CA THR A 260 -35.18 -9.54 -52.33
C THR A 260 -34.93 -10.08 -50.93
N ALA A 261 -35.53 -11.23 -50.57
CA ALA A 261 -35.27 -11.87 -49.27
C ALA A 261 -33.79 -12.22 -49.05
N ALA A 262 -33.09 -12.68 -50.10
CA ALA A 262 -31.65 -12.94 -50.02
C ALA A 262 -30.83 -11.64 -49.79
N ARG A 263 -31.22 -10.53 -50.46
CA ARG A 263 -30.59 -9.21 -50.30
C ARG A 263 -30.85 -8.62 -48.91
N GLU A 264 -32.09 -8.73 -48.42
CA GLU A 264 -32.47 -8.30 -47.07
C GLU A 264 -31.68 -9.04 -45.99
N LYS A 265 -31.53 -10.35 -46.13
CA LYS A 265 -30.68 -11.15 -45.23
C LYS A 265 -29.23 -10.68 -45.27
N LEU A 266 -28.65 -10.46 -46.43
CA LEU A 266 -27.31 -9.96 -46.60
C LEU A 266 -27.15 -8.54 -46.00
N LEU A 267 -28.16 -7.68 -46.18
CA LEU A 267 -28.17 -6.34 -45.57
C LEU A 267 -28.16 -6.43 -44.05
N ALA A 268 -29.01 -7.29 -43.48
CA ALA A 268 -29.04 -7.51 -42.03
C ALA A 268 -27.69 -8.02 -41.48
N GLU A 269 -27.05 -8.96 -42.18
CA GLU A 269 -25.72 -9.45 -41.79
C GLU A 269 -24.66 -8.36 -41.86
N ARG A 270 -24.64 -7.53 -42.90
CA ARG A 270 -23.70 -6.40 -43.02
C ARG A 270 -23.96 -5.31 -41.99
N MET A 271 -25.20 -5.00 -41.68
CA MET A 271 -25.54 -4.04 -40.60
C MET A 271 -25.13 -4.57 -39.26
N ALA A 272 -25.37 -5.82 -38.92
CA ALA A 272 -24.95 -6.43 -37.67
C ALA A 272 -23.41 -6.45 -37.55
N HIS A 273 -22.69 -6.71 -38.65
CA HIS A 273 -21.23 -6.64 -38.65
C HIS A 273 -20.72 -5.21 -38.44
N ARG A 274 -21.30 -4.21 -39.11
CA ARG A 274 -21.02 -2.79 -38.93
C ARG A 274 -21.22 -2.38 -37.47
N ASP A 275 -22.37 -2.72 -36.88
CA ASP A 275 -22.72 -2.34 -35.51
C ASP A 275 -21.78 -2.98 -34.49
N ARG A 276 -21.30 -4.20 -34.75
CA ARG A 276 -20.28 -4.87 -33.96
C ARG A 276 -18.95 -4.10 -33.99
N LEU A 277 -18.45 -3.77 -35.18
CA LEU A 277 -17.20 -3.04 -35.35
C LEU A 277 -17.28 -1.65 -34.75
N GLU A 278 -18.44 -0.96 -34.84
CA GLU A 278 -18.66 0.32 -34.15
C GLU A 278 -18.61 0.19 -32.63
N ALA A 279 -19.22 -0.86 -32.08
CA ALA A 279 -19.16 -1.14 -30.66
C ALA A 279 -17.73 -1.44 -30.16
N GLU A 280 -16.97 -2.27 -30.93
CA GLU A 280 -15.56 -2.55 -30.63
C GLU A 280 -14.70 -1.28 -30.65
N ARG A 281 -14.88 -0.42 -31.65
CA ARG A 281 -14.21 0.87 -31.76
C ARG A 281 -14.52 1.79 -30.57
N LYS A 282 -15.81 1.94 -30.20
CA LYS A 282 -16.23 2.72 -29.05
C LYS A 282 -15.65 2.17 -27.72
N ALA A 283 -15.61 0.85 -27.59
CA ALA A 283 -15.03 0.21 -26.42
C ALA A 283 -13.52 0.50 -26.31
N ALA A 284 -12.78 0.36 -27.42
CA ALA A 284 -11.36 0.68 -27.47
C ALA A 284 -11.08 2.16 -27.16
N GLN A 285 -11.89 3.07 -27.70
CA GLN A 285 -11.79 4.51 -27.42
C GLN A 285 -12.04 4.84 -25.93
N SER A 286 -13.06 4.21 -25.35
CA SER A 286 -13.37 4.37 -23.93
C SER A 286 -12.25 3.83 -23.04
N ALA A 287 -11.67 2.69 -23.40
CA ALA A 287 -10.54 2.10 -22.71
C ALA A 287 -9.33 3.04 -22.73
N LEU A 288 -8.96 3.57 -23.91
CA LEU A 288 -7.86 4.52 -24.04
C LEU A 288 -8.09 5.76 -23.18
N THR A 289 -9.28 6.37 -23.25
CA THR A 289 -9.62 7.55 -22.43
C THR A 289 -9.51 7.26 -20.92
N SER A 290 -9.92 6.08 -20.48
CA SER A 290 -9.79 5.64 -19.09
C SER A 290 -8.33 5.54 -18.64
N VAL A 291 -7.48 4.95 -19.49
CA VAL A 291 -6.04 4.82 -19.21
C VAL A 291 -5.34 6.18 -19.20
N GLU A 292 -5.65 7.05 -20.18
CA GLU A 292 -5.11 8.42 -20.22
C GLU A 292 -5.49 9.23 -18.98
N ASN A 293 -6.71 9.08 -18.46
CA ASN A 293 -7.12 9.75 -17.24
C ASN A 293 -6.32 9.20 -16.04
N ARG A 294 -6.20 7.87 -15.90
CA ARG A 294 -5.39 7.25 -14.83
C ARG A 294 -3.92 7.68 -14.92
N LEU A 295 -3.36 7.76 -16.11
CA LEU A 295 -1.98 8.23 -16.31
C LEU A 295 -1.83 9.71 -15.94
N ARG A 296 -2.81 10.55 -16.27
CA ARG A 296 -2.83 11.97 -15.89
C ARG A 296 -2.91 12.13 -14.37
N ASP A 297 -3.78 11.38 -13.73
CA ASP A 297 -3.92 11.36 -12.27
C ASP A 297 -2.61 10.87 -11.62
N ALA A 298 -2.04 9.76 -12.11
CA ALA A 298 -0.78 9.24 -11.60
C ALA A 298 0.39 10.24 -11.76
N ARG A 299 0.46 10.99 -12.87
CA ARG A 299 1.45 12.07 -13.07
C ARG A 299 1.24 13.22 -12.09
N GLY A 300 0.00 13.60 -11.83
CA GLY A 300 -0.35 14.62 -10.83
C GLY A 300 0.02 14.18 -9.42
N ASP A 301 -0.17 12.92 -9.12
CA ASP A 301 0.07 12.32 -7.81
C ASP A 301 1.53 11.96 -7.52
N ALA A 302 2.33 11.64 -8.53
CA ALA A 302 3.74 11.25 -8.38
C ALA A 302 4.59 12.31 -7.65
N GLY A 303 4.14 13.57 -7.64
CA GLY A 303 4.75 14.66 -6.85
C GLY A 303 4.20 14.82 -5.42
N TYR A 304 3.03 14.23 -5.09
CA TYR A 304 2.26 14.59 -3.88
C TYR A 304 1.90 13.43 -2.94
N ARG A 305 1.85 12.19 -3.41
CA ARG A 305 1.25 11.08 -2.63
C ARG A 305 2.19 10.26 -1.74
N GLY A 306 3.49 10.51 -1.75
CA GLY A 306 4.40 9.82 -0.82
C GLY A 306 4.40 10.46 0.56
N GLU A 307 4.31 9.63 1.62
CA GLU A 307 4.69 10.08 2.96
C GLU A 307 6.13 10.60 2.89
N ARG A 308 6.34 11.84 3.32
CA ARG A 308 7.67 12.46 3.30
C ARG A 308 8.26 12.45 4.68
N LEU A 309 9.44 11.84 4.79
CA LEU A 309 10.28 12.02 5.96
C LEU A 309 11.02 13.36 5.85
N LYS A 310 10.96 14.15 6.91
CA LYS A 310 11.67 15.42 7.03
C LYS A 310 12.43 15.49 8.33
N ILE A 311 13.66 15.97 8.26
CA ILE A 311 14.44 16.26 9.45
C ILE A 311 13.88 17.54 10.07
N VAL A 312 13.35 17.43 11.27
CA VAL A 312 12.85 18.58 12.07
C VAL A 312 13.94 19.14 12.95
N ASP A 313 14.75 18.24 13.49
CA ASP A 313 15.85 18.58 14.39
C ASP A 313 17.06 17.70 14.02
N PRO A 314 18.12 18.27 13.47
CA PRO A 314 19.34 17.51 13.17
C PRO A 314 20.13 17.14 14.43
N GLY A 315 19.68 17.62 15.60
CA GLY A 315 20.39 17.48 16.86
C GLY A 315 21.47 18.56 17.07
N ILE A 316 22.02 18.54 18.24
CA ILE A 316 23.15 19.41 18.65
C ILE A 316 24.32 18.54 19.08
N VAL A 317 25.52 19.08 18.97
CA VAL A 317 26.72 18.46 19.58
C VAL A 317 26.56 18.49 21.08
N PRO A 318 26.51 17.36 21.81
CA PRO A 318 26.31 17.34 23.25
C PRO A 318 27.52 17.92 23.99
N GLU A 319 27.28 18.84 24.88
CA GLU A 319 28.35 19.47 25.73
C GLU A 319 28.68 18.62 26.96
N LEU A 320 27.68 17.89 27.49
CA LEU A 320 27.82 17.05 28.66
C LEU A 320 27.77 15.56 28.31
N PRO A 321 28.59 14.72 28.96
CA PRO A 321 28.51 13.28 28.77
C PRO A 321 27.18 12.74 29.30
N SER A 322 26.57 11.85 28.55
CA SER A 322 25.33 11.14 28.92
C SER A 322 25.58 9.98 29.86
N SER A 323 26.80 9.42 29.85
CA SER A 323 27.27 8.34 30.72
C SER A 323 28.74 8.57 31.03
N PRO A 324 29.17 8.24 32.29
CA PRO A 324 28.40 7.88 33.47
C PRO A 324 27.71 9.09 34.11
N ASN A 325 26.53 8.90 34.68
CA ASN A 325 25.79 9.93 35.42
C ASN A 325 26.33 10.03 36.85
N LEU A 326 27.28 10.93 37.07
CA LEU A 326 27.91 11.14 38.39
C LEU A 326 26.89 11.38 39.51
N PRO A 327 25.89 12.29 39.38
CA PRO A 327 24.94 12.54 40.48
C PRO A 327 24.07 11.30 40.80
N LEU A 328 23.68 10.53 39.77
CA LEU A 328 22.90 9.30 39.99
C LEU A 328 23.71 8.24 40.70
N ASN A 329 24.97 8.00 40.25
CA ASN A 329 25.86 7.01 40.84
C ASN A 329 26.18 7.35 42.30
N VAL A 330 26.41 8.63 42.62
CA VAL A 330 26.65 9.11 43.99
C VAL A 330 25.39 8.92 44.84
N ALA A 331 24.21 9.23 44.35
CA ALA A 331 22.95 9.05 45.09
C ALA A 331 22.68 7.55 45.37
N VAL A 332 22.89 6.67 44.40
CA VAL A 332 22.76 5.21 44.58
C VAL A 332 23.78 4.69 45.60
N ALA A 333 25.04 5.15 45.47
CA ALA A 333 26.09 4.75 46.42
C ALA A 333 25.82 5.23 47.87
N LEU A 334 25.28 6.43 48.05
CA LEU A 334 24.86 6.95 49.34
C LEU A 334 23.75 6.09 49.94
N LEU A 335 22.71 5.75 49.15
CA LEU A 335 21.63 4.88 49.61
C LEU A 335 22.13 3.49 50.02
N LEU A 336 22.95 2.86 49.20
CA LEU A 336 23.53 1.56 49.51
C LEU A 336 24.47 1.65 50.73
N GLY A 337 25.28 2.70 50.82
CA GLY A 337 26.18 2.94 51.95
C GLY A 337 25.47 3.20 53.30
N LEU A 338 24.20 3.65 53.26
CA LEU A 338 23.33 3.77 54.42
C LEU A 338 22.60 2.46 54.75
N ILE A 339 22.07 1.77 53.76
CA ILE A 339 21.26 0.56 53.95
C ILE A 339 22.11 -0.61 54.40
N PHE A 340 23.27 -0.83 53.77
CA PHE A 340 24.11 -1.99 54.02
C PHE A 340 24.58 -2.09 55.48
N PRO A 341 25.13 -1.02 56.13
CA PRO A 341 25.54 -1.11 57.53
C PRO A 341 24.36 -1.28 58.50
N VAL A 342 23.17 -0.77 58.16
CA VAL A 342 21.96 -0.98 58.98
C VAL A 342 21.57 -2.43 58.95
N VAL A 343 21.50 -3.03 57.75
CA VAL A 343 21.20 -4.48 57.55
C VAL A 343 22.26 -5.33 58.28
N TYR A 344 23.52 -4.97 58.13
CA TYR A 344 24.61 -5.68 58.82
C TYR A 344 24.48 -5.61 60.37
N LEU A 345 24.19 -4.44 60.92
CA LEU A 345 23.99 -4.25 62.37
C LEU A 345 22.76 -5.02 62.86
N THR A 346 21.69 -5.08 62.05
CA THR A 346 20.49 -5.87 62.38
C THR A 346 20.81 -7.35 62.45
N LEU A 347 21.54 -7.85 61.45
CA LEU A 347 21.95 -9.26 61.40
C LEU A 347 22.85 -9.60 62.58
N GLN A 348 23.83 -8.72 62.90
CA GLN A 348 24.74 -8.88 64.03
C GLN A 348 24.00 -8.86 65.38
N TRP A 349 22.97 -8.00 65.53
CA TRP A 349 22.10 -7.96 66.69
C TRP A 349 21.34 -9.30 66.86
N ASN A 350 20.71 -9.76 65.83
CA ASN A 350 19.91 -11.00 65.81
C ASN A 350 20.78 -12.22 66.15
N LEU A 351 21.98 -12.34 65.57
CA LEU A 351 22.93 -13.40 65.89
C LEU A 351 23.44 -13.34 67.35
N ARG A 352 23.56 -12.16 67.96
CA ARG A 352 23.94 -12.01 69.36
C ARG A 352 22.82 -12.46 70.29
N GLU A 353 21.55 -12.11 69.98
CA GLU A 353 20.41 -12.57 70.78
C GLU A 353 20.27 -14.11 70.75
N LEU A 354 20.46 -14.73 69.57
CA LEU A 354 20.43 -16.19 69.48
C LEU A 354 21.51 -16.85 70.36
N ARG A 355 22.73 -16.33 70.37
CA ARG A 355 23.83 -16.84 71.24
C ARG A 355 23.55 -16.63 72.74
N VAL A 356 22.88 -15.55 73.11
CA VAL A 356 22.53 -15.27 74.49
C VAL A 356 21.37 -16.14 74.98
N SER A 357 20.40 -16.41 74.09
CA SER A 357 19.27 -17.33 74.41
C SER A 357 19.74 -18.77 74.54
N GLU A 358 20.67 -19.24 73.69
CA GLU A 358 21.29 -20.58 73.82
C GLU A 358 22.02 -20.71 75.16
N ARG A 359 22.82 -19.71 75.60
CA ARG A 359 23.52 -19.72 76.90
C ARG A 359 22.54 -19.70 78.07
N ARG A 360 21.43 -18.96 78.04
CA ARG A 360 20.37 -19.00 79.04
C ARG A 360 19.68 -20.32 79.11
N GLY A 361 19.38 -21.00 77.94
CA GLY A 361 18.81 -22.30 77.89
C GLY A 361 19.71 -23.38 78.56
N VAL A 362 21.02 -23.31 78.30
CA VAL A 362 21.97 -24.25 78.89
C VAL A 362 22.12 -23.98 80.42
N PHE A 363 22.12 -22.73 80.93
CA PHE A 363 22.15 -22.42 82.33
C PHE A 363 20.86 -22.91 83.04
N HIS A 364 19.69 -22.75 82.44
CA HIS A 364 18.44 -23.24 82.99
C HIS A 364 18.37 -24.79 83.05
N ALA A 365 18.91 -25.45 82.07
CA ALA A 365 19.03 -26.92 81.99
C ALA A 365 19.99 -27.45 83.09
N LEU A 366 21.14 -26.77 83.32
CA LEU A 366 22.12 -27.09 84.39
C LEU A 366 21.60 -26.75 85.79
N ALA A 367 20.84 -25.70 85.96
CA ALA A 367 20.19 -25.38 87.26
C ALA A 367 19.14 -26.40 87.64
N LYS A 368 18.33 -26.89 86.67
CA LYS A 368 17.30 -27.90 86.90
C LYS A 368 17.92 -29.30 87.21
N ALA A 369 19.07 -29.59 86.61
CA ALA A 369 19.77 -30.88 86.85
C ALA A 369 20.53 -30.91 88.20
N ARG A 370 20.60 -29.76 88.95
CA ARG A 370 21.19 -29.65 90.28
C ARG A 370 20.17 -29.72 91.43
N ASP A 371 18.91 -29.52 91.12
CA ASP A 371 17.78 -29.54 92.07
C ASP A 371 17.03 -30.92 92.05
N ASP A 372 17.39 -31.83 91.08
CA ASP A 372 17.01 -33.23 91.09
C ASP A 372 18.21 -34.10 91.65
#